data_883c8f5c71e4ed39071bf04e76fee187
#
_entry.id   883c8f5c71e4ed39071bf04e76fee187
#
_cell.length_a   1.000
_cell.length_b   1.000
_cell.length_c   1.000
_cell.angle_alpha   90.00
_cell.angle_beta   90.00
_cell.angle_gamma   90.00
#
_symmetry.space_group_name_H-M   'P 1'
#
loop_
_entity.id
_entity.type
_entity.pdbx_description
1 polymer ?
#
loop_
_entity_poly.entity_id
_entity_poly.type
_entity_poly.pdbx_seq_one_letter_code
_entity_poly.pdbx_strand_id
1 'polypeptide(L)'
;MSDKSSDLAPIVGTWRLLTGTLIQKNDTTITDWTKNKEFIKVINQTHFSFLGHDLSQGKDSASAFYTSGGGNYTLKDSNYTEHLQYCSDRAWEKHDFPFTINVSGDTLIIKGIEKVEDKGINRLNIEKYARVKM
;
A
#
# COMPACT_ATOMS: atom_id res chain seq x y z
N MET A 1 -12.80 31.96 4.19
CA MET A 1 -13.00 30.90 3.19
C MET A 1 -11.88 29.88 3.33
N SER A 2 -12.20 28.62 3.48
CA SER A 2 -11.17 27.61 3.63
C SER A 2 -10.46 27.34 2.30
N ASP A 3 -9.18 27.11 2.36
CA ASP A 3 -8.39 26.63 1.24
C ASP A 3 -8.86 25.21 0.90
N LYS A 4 -9.01 24.91 -0.39
CA LYS A 4 -9.42 23.58 -0.82
C LYS A 4 -8.43 22.49 -0.35
N SER A 5 -7.16 22.82 -0.22
CA SER A 5 -6.17 21.85 0.27
C SER A 5 -6.45 21.43 1.72
N SER A 6 -7.08 22.30 2.52
CA SER A 6 -7.42 21.96 3.91
C SER A 6 -8.62 21.01 3.99
N ASP A 7 -9.39 20.86 2.91
CA ASP A 7 -10.53 19.95 2.86
C ASP A 7 -10.12 18.54 2.42
N LEU A 8 -8.88 18.35 1.98
CA LEU A 8 -8.38 17.04 1.57
C LEU A 8 -8.03 16.21 2.81
N ALA A 9 -8.39 14.93 2.77
CA ALA A 9 -7.94 14.02 3.80
C ALA A 9 -6.41 13.98 3.83
N PRO A 10 -5.80 13.91 5.03
CA PRO A 10 -4.33 13.88 5.14
C PRO A 10 -3.68 12.73 4.36
N ILE A 11 -4.43 11.68 4.06
CA ILE A 11 -3.93 10.52 3.32
C ILE A 11 -3.73 10.83 1.82
N VAL A 12 -4.35 11.89 1.29
CA VAL A 12 -4.25 12.21 -0.14
C VAL A 12 -2.83 12.63 -0.48
N GLY A 13 -2.26 12.02 -1.53
CA GLY A 13 -0.92 12.31 -1.99
C GLY A 13 -0.24 11.09 -2.57
N THR A 14 1.05 11.23 -2.82
CA THR A 14 1.92 10.14 -3.27
C THR A 14 2.84 9.75 -2.12
N TRP A 15 2.92 8.45 -1.87
CA TRP A 15 3.63 7.90 -0.73
C TRP A 15 4.62 6.84 -1.21
N ARG A 16 5.84 6.90 -0.68
CA ARG A 16 6.86 5.89 -0.96
C ARG A 16 6.93 4.91 0.20
N LEU A 17 6.84 3.62 -0.12
CA LEU A 17 6.95 2.56 0.88
C LEU A 17 8.40 2.46 1.38
N LEU A 18 8.57 2.52 2.70
CA LEU A 18 9.88 2.40 3.35
C LEU A 18 10.10 1.01 3.90
N THR A 19 9.14 0.50 4.66
CA THR A 19 9.23 -0.84 5.25
C THR A 19 7.88 -1.52 5.15
N GLY A 20 7.91 -2.83 4.97
CA GLY A 20 6.73 -3.68 5.03
C GLY A 20 6.98 -4.84 5.98
N THR A 21 6.01 -5.13 6.83
CA THR A 21 6.07 -6.24 7.78
C THR A 21 4.88 -7.14 7.52
N LEU A 22 5.14 -8.42 7.31
CA LEU A 22 4.11 -9.43 7.11
C LEU A 22 4.24 -10.47 8.20
N ILE A 23 3.15 -10.73 8.90
CA ILE A 23 3.10 -11.72 9.96
C ILE A 23 2.01 -12.73 9.65
N GLN A 24 2.40 -13.96 9.33
CA GLN A 24 1.47 -15.06 9.09
C GLN A 24 1.85 -16.22 9.97
N LYS A 25 0.92 -16.66 10.80
CA LYS A 25 1.17 -17.66 11.86
C LYS A 25 2.31 -17.16 12.75
N ASN A 26 3.38 -17.92 12.88
CA ASN A 26 4.52 -17.54 13.71
C ASN A 26 5.68 -16.93 12.92
N ASP A 27 5.48 -16.70 11.61
CA ASP A 27 6.52 -16.19 10.73
C ASP A 27 6.36 -14.69 10.51
N THR A 28 7.42 -13.94 10.76
CA THR A 28 7.49 -12.50 10.54
C THR A 28 8.52 -12.23 9.44
N THR A 29 8.12 -11.52 8.40
CA THR A 29 9.00 -11.09 7.32
C THR A 29 9.01 -9.57 7.29
N ILE A 30 10.18 -8.97 7.40
CA ILE A 30 10.34 -7.51 7.31
C ILE A 30 11.16 -7.21 6.06
N THR A 31 10.60 -6.36 5.19
CA THR A 31 11.25 -5.97 3.95
C THR A 31 11.62 -4.49 4.02
N ASP A 32 12.89 -4.20 3.71
CA ASP A 32 13.35 -2.83 3.52
C ASP A 32 13.12 -2.46 2.05
N TRP A 33 12.12 -1.60 1.82
CA TRP A 33 11.72 -1.18 0.46
C TRP A 33 12.58 -0.04 -0.08
N THR A 34 13.59 0.39 0.65
CA THR A 34 14.51 1.44 0.20
C THR A 34 15.73 0.89 -0.54
N LYS A 35 15.85 -0.44 -0.65
CA LYS A 35 17.03 -1.10 -1.24
C LYS A 35 16.64 -1.96 -2.43
N ASN A 36 17.21 -1.65 -3.60
CA ASN A 36 17.09 -2.43 -4.84
C ASN A 36 15.67 -2.53 -5.40
N LYS A 37 14.73 -1.81 -4.82
CA LYS A 37 13.32 -1.81 -5.25
C LYS A 37 12.67 -0.49 -4.88
N GLU A 38 11.54 -0.22 -5.51
CA GLU A 38 10.77 0.97 -5.23
C GLU A 38 9.29 0.65 -5.34
N PHE A 39 8.51 1.18 -4.42
CA PHE A 39 7.07 0.99 -4.40
C PHE A 39 6.44 2.30 -3.97
N ILE A 40 5.46 2.76 -4.73
CA ILE A 40 4.69 3.95 -4.37
C ILE A 40 3.21 3.63 -4.30
N LYS A 41 2.50 4.38 -3.49
CA LYS A 41 1.04 4.38 -3.43
C LYS A 41 0.56 5.79 -3.69
N VAL A 42 -0.33 5.93 -4.65
CA VAL A 42 -0.93 7.22 -5.02
C VAL A 42 -2.38 7.20 -4.57
N ILE A 43 -2.76 8.18 -3.76
CA ILE A 43 -4.11 8.24 -3.19
C ILE A 43 -4.71 9.60 -3.53
N ASN A 44 -5.84 9.60 -4.21
CA ASN A 44 -6.66 10.79 -4.41
C ASN A 44 -7.88 10.72 -3.49
N GLN A 45 -8.86 11.56 -3.71
CA GLN A 45 -10.04 11.64 -2.83
C GLN A 45 -10.93 10.41 -2.86
N THR A 46 -10.85 9.59 -3.91
CA THR A 46 -11.75 8.45 -4.12
C THR A 46 -11.05 7.13 -4.37
N HIS A 47 -9.84 7.17 -4.92
CA HIS A 47 -9.13 5.99 -5.40
C HIS A 47 -7.71 5.93 -4.88
N PHE A 48 -7.19 4.71 -4.83
CA PHE A 48 -5.78 4.45 -4.59
C PHE A 48 -5.22 3.65 -5.76
N SER A 49 -3.91 3.77 -5.96
CA SER A 49 -3.17 2.89 -6.85
C SER A 49 -1.80 2.63 -6.27
N PHE A 50 -1.23 1.49 -6.60
CA PHE A 50 0.13 1.18 -6.21
C PHE A 50 0.93 0.68 -7.40
N LEU A 51 2.24 0.94 -7.36
CA LEU A 51 3.19 0.57 -8.41
C LEU A 51 4.48 0.19 -7.71
N GLY A 52 5.02 -0.97 -8.04
CA GLY A 52 6.27 -1.43 -7.46
C GLY A 52 7.09 -2.24 -8.45
N HIS A 53 8.40 -2.10 -8.36
CA HIS A 53 9.31 -2.85 -9.23
C HIS A 53 10.71 -2.95 -8.62
N ASP A 54 11.49 -3.87 -9.16
CA ASP A 54 12.92 -3.91 -8.88
C ASP A 54 13.66 -2.79 -9.62
N LEU A 55 14.82 -2.39 -9.12
CA LEU A 55 15.62 -1.34 -9.74
C LEU A 55 16.65 -1.87 -10.73
N SER A 56 16.70 -3.18 -10.96
CA SER A 56 17.57 -3.78 -11.97
C SER A 56 16.95 -3.75 -13.37
N GLN A 57 15.75 -3.21 -13.52
CA GLN A 57 14.99 -3.19 -14.78
C GLN A 57 14.73 -4.61 -15.31
N GLY A 58 14.50 -5.55 -14.39
CA GLY A 58 14.26 -6.95 -14.75
C GLY A 58 15.50 -7.72 -15.12
N LYS A 59 16.69 -7.12 -15.05
CA LYS A 59 17.94 -7.77 -15.50
C LYS A 59 18.44 -8.80 -14.50
N ASP A 60 18.16 -8.62 -13.21
CA ASP A 60 18.49 -9.61 -12.19
C ASP A 60 17.27 -10.51 -11.99
N SER A 61 17.31 -11.70 -12.60
CA SER A 61 16.17 -12.60 -12.59
C SER A 61 15.79 -13.07 -11.19
N ALA A 62 16.73 -13.07 -10.25
CA ALA A 62 16.45 -13.48 -8.86
C ALA A 62 15.62 -12.45 -8.10
N SER A 63 15.76 -11.17 -8.43
CA SER A 63 15.06 -10.08 -7.74
C SER A 63 14.02 -9.38 -8.62
N ALA A 64 13.92 -9.74 -9.90
CA ALA A 64 13.01 -9.07 -10.84
C ALA A 64 11.56 -9.24 -10.41
N PHE A 65 10.85 -8.13 -10.31
CA PHE A 65 9.41 -8.15 -10.07
C PHE A 65 8.76 -6.85 -10.56
N TYR A 66 7.49 -6.95 -10.85
CA TYR A 66 6.63 -5.80 -11.10
C TYR A 66 5.26 -6.07 -10.50
N THR A 67 4.72 -5.09 -9.80
CA THR A 67 3.37 -5.19 -9.25
C THR A 67 2.66 -3.86 -9.42
N SER A 68 1.36 -3.93 -9.71
CA SER A 68 0.53 -2.74 -9.79
C SER A 68 -0.90 -3.11 -9.50
N GLY A 69 -1.66 -2.14 -9.07
CA GLY A 69 -3.08 -2.32 -8.82
C GLY A 69 -3.71 -1.07 -8.26
N GLY A 70 -4.99 -1.17 -7.95
CA GLY A 70 -5.73 -0.07 -7.39
C GLY A 70 -7.22 -0.32 -7.37
N GLY A 71 -7.94 0.68 -6.93
CA GLY A 71 -9.38 0.66 -6.85
C GLY A 71 -9.87 1.85 -6.04
N ASN A 72 -11.13 1.81 -5.64
CA ASN A 72 -11.62 2.83 -4.74
C ASN A 72 -11.36 2.45 -3.28
N TYR A 73 -11.55 3.38 -2.39
CA TYR A 73 -11.42 3.13 -0.96
C TYR A 73 -12.51 3.88 -0.20
N THR A 74 -12.73 3.44 1.02
CA THR A 74 -13.57 4.16 1.97
C THR A 74 -12.70 4.53 3.16
N LEU A 75 -12.93 5.72 3.69
CA LEU A 75 -12.21 6.22 4.86
C LEU A 75 -13.22 6.80 5.83
N LYS A 76 -13.24 6.27 7.05
CA LYS A 76 -14.05 6.80 8.13
C LYS A 76 -13.18 6.82 9.38
N ASP A 77 -12.86 8.02 9.86
CA ASP A 77 -11.90 8.21 10.96
C ASP A 77 -10.56 7.57 10.57
N SER A 78 -10.08 6.57 11.31
CA SER A 78 -8.86 5.86 10.98
C SER A 78 -9.10 4.52 10.25
N ASN A 79 -10.37 4.21 9.93
CA ASN A 79 -10.72 2.97 9.24
C ASN A 79 -10.67 3.20 7.74
N TYR A 80 -9.69 2.58 7.10
CA TYR A 80 -9.41 2.74 5.68
C TYR A 80 -9.52 1.37 5.02
N THR A 81 -10.49 1.22 4.11
CA THR A 81 -10.68 -0.04 3.41
C THR A 81 -10.39 0.12 1.93
N GLU A 82 -9.45 -0.65 1.42
CA GLU A 82 -9.12 -0.70 0.00
C GLU A 82 -10.00 -1.73 -0.68
N HIS A 83 -10.70 -1.31 -1.74
CA HIS A 83 -11.45 -2.22 -2.60
C HIS A 83 -10.61 -2.46 -3.84
N LEU A 84 -9.88 -3.56 -3.87
CA LEU A 84 -8.90 -3.84 -4.91
C LEU A 84 -9.61 -4.34 -6.16
N GLN A 85 -9.71 -3.47 -7.17
CA GLN A 85 -10.44 -3.75 -8.40
C GLN A 85 -9.52 -4.15 -9.55
N TYR A 86 -8.29 -3.67 -9.50
CA TYR A 86 -7.28 -3.89 -10.53
C TYR A 86 -6.01 -4.38 -9.85
N CYS A 87 -5.45 -5.50 -10.32
CA CYS A 87 -4.21 -5.99 -9.75
C CYS A 87 -3.45 -6.81 -10.80
N SER A 88 -2.14 -6.63 -10.86
CA SER A 88 -1.29 -7.42 -11.74
C SER A 88 -1.34 -8.91 -11.39
N ASP A 89 -1.48 -9.24 -10.11
CA ASP A 89 -1.84 -10.59 -9.68
C ASP A 89 -3.36 -10.66 -9.62
N ARG A 90 -3.96 -11.22 -10.67
CA ARG A 90 -5.40 -11.17 -10.89
C ARG A 90 -6.21 -11.88 -9.80
N ALA A 91 -5.61 -12.82 -9.07
CA ALA A 91 -6.29 -13.51 -7.97
C ALA A 91 -6.61 -12.60 -6.79
N TRP A 92 -5.94 -11.45 -6.70
CA TRP A 92 -6.19 -10.46 -5.64
C TRP A 92 -7.37 -9.55 -5.95
N GLU A 93 -7.82 -9.51 -7.20
CA GLU A 93 -8.93 -8.63 -7.60
C GLU A 93 -10.24 -9.03 -6.91
N LYS A 94 -11.10 -8.06 -6.68
CA LYS A 94 -12.42 -8.22 -6.03
C LYS A 94 -12.35 -8.57 -4.55
N HIS A 95 -11.21 -8.26 -3.92
CA HIS A 95 -11.05 -8.42 -2.47
C HIS A 95 -11.05 -7.05 -1.80
N ASP A 96 -11.56 -7.01 -0.59
CA ASP A 96 -11.55 -5.82 0.26
C ASP A 96 -10.54 -6.03 1.39
N PHE A 97 -9.72 -5.01 1.63
CA PHE A 97 -8.71 -5.07 2.67
C PHE A 97 -8.92 -3.94 3.67
N PRO A 98 -9.45 -4.26 4.85
CA PRO A 98 -9.66 -3.25 5.89
C PRO A 98 -8.37 -3.01 6.67
N PHE A 99 -8.02 -1.73 6.78
CA PHE A 99 -6.83 -1.30 7.51
C PHE A 99 -7.20 -0.20 8.49
N THR A 100 -6.34 -0.02 9.48
CA THR A 100 -6.27 1.24 10.22
C THR A 100 -5.12 2.06 9.68
N ILE A 101 -5.29 3.38 9.65
CA ILE A 101 -4.25 4.29 9.17
C ILE A 101 -3.88 5.28 10.26
N ASN A 102 -2.63 5.72 10.20
CA ASN A 102 -2.14 6.82 11.02
C ASN A 102 -1.27 7.70 10.13
N VAL A 103 -1.64 8.98 10.04
CA VAL A 103 -0.85 9.97 9.31
C VAL A 103 -0.28 10.94 10.35
N SER A 104 1.03 11.03 10.40
CA SER A 104 1.73 11.96 11.29
C SER A 104 2.77 12.70 10.47
N GLY A 105 2.47 13.99 10.15
CA GLY A 105 3.32 14.76 9.25
C GLY A 105 3.45 14.09 7.90
N ASP A 106 4.67 13.75 7.51
CA ASP A 106 4.97 13.12 6.23
C ASP A 106 5.10 11.61 6.33
N THR A 107 4.60 11.01 7.41
CA THR A 107 4.63 9.56 7.62
C THR A 107 3.22 9.00 7.60
N LEU A 108 3.02 7.91 6.85
CA LEU A 108 1.77 7.17 6.80
C LEU A 108 2.05 5.73 7.24
N ILE A 109 1.27 5.24 8.19
CA ILE A 109 1.30 3.83 8.60
C ILE A 109 -0.05 3.22 8.28
N ILE A 110 -0.03 2.11 7.53
CA ILE A 110 -1.21 1.32 7.19
C ILE A 110 -1.03 -0.05 7.84
N LYS A 111 -2.02 -0.50 8.60
CA LYS A 111 -1.95 -1.77 9.33
C LYS A 111 -3.28 -2.50 9.25
N GLY A 112 -3.26 -3.76 8.87
CA GLY A 112 -4.48 -4.57 8.84
C GLY A 112 -4.24 -5.99 8.36
N ILE A 113 -5.29 -6.79 8.41
CA ILE A 113 -5.25 -8.18 7.99
C ILE A 113 -5.55 -8.26 6.50
N GLU A 114 -4.65 -8.90 5.75
CA GLU A 114 -4.88 -9.27 4.36
C GLU A 114 -5.28 -10.74 4.29
N LYS A 115 -6.44 -11.01 3.70
CA LYS A 115 -6.93 -12.37 3.57
C LYS A 115 -7.35 -12.63 2.13
N VAL A 116 -6.68 -13.58 1.48
CA VAL A 116 -6.99 -14.06 0.14
C VAL A 116 -7.01 -15.58 0.22
N GLU A 117 -8.20 -16.15 0.42
CA GLU A 117 -8.34 -17.58 0.73
C GLU A 117 -7.80 -18.47 -0.38
N ASP A 118 -8.08 -18.12 -1.64
CA ASP A 118 -7.65 -18.89 -2.80
C ASP A 118 -6.13 -19.02 -2.89
N LYS A 119 -5.39 -18.11 -2.26
CA LYS A 119 -3.93 -18.10 -2.27
C LYS A 119 -3.33 -18.55 -0.95
N GLY A 120 -4.16 -18.95 0.01
CA GLY A 120 -3.68 -19.32 1.35
C GLY A 120 -3.10 -18.15 2.12
N ILE A 121 -3.51 -16.93 1.81
CA ILE A 121 -3.00 -15.73 2.48
C ILE A 121 -3.95 -15.33 3.59
N ASN A 122 -3.42 -15.24 4.79
CA ASN A 122 -4.12 -14.70 5.95
C ASN A 122 -3.04 -14.15 6.89
N ARG A 123 -2.75 -12.83 6.74
CA ARG A 123 -1.58 -12.25 7.39
C ARG A 123 -1.85 -10.84 7.87
N LEU A 124 -1.13 -10.43 8.90
CA LEU A 124 -1.08 -9.03 9.31
C LEU A 124 -0.06 -8.32 8.42
N ASN A 125 -0.49 -7.22 7.81
CA ASN A 125 0.36 -6.37 6.98
C ASN A 125 0.53 -5.02 7.67
N ILE A 126 1.77 -4.58 7.84
CA ILE A 126 2.10 -3.27 8.39
C ILE A 126 3.01 -2.59 7.39
N GLU A 127 2.59 -1.44 6.86
CA GLU A 127 3.34 -0.70 5.87
C GLU A 127 3.61 0.70 6.38
N LYS A 128 4.85 1.15 6.25
CA LYS A 128 5.26 2.51 6.62
C LYS A 128 5.72 3.24 5.38
N TYR A 129 5.12 4.39 5.14
CA TYR A 129 5.37 5.21 3.95
C TYR A 129 5.87 6.59 4.35
N ALA A 130 6.64 7.20 3.45
CA ALA A 130 6.99 8.61 3.51
C ALA A 130 6.31 9.35 2.35
N ARG A 131 5.83 10.56 2.62
CA ARG A 131 5.21 11.40 1.58
C ARG A 131 6.27 11.81 0.56
N VAL A 132 5.95 11.62 -0.71
CA VAL A 132 6.80 12.11 -1.80
C VAL A 132 6.51 13.60 -1.96
N LYS A 133 7.56 14.40 -1.89
CA LYS A 133 7.47 15.84 -2.04
C LYS A 133 7.88 16.26 -3.44
N MET A 134 7.15 17.22 -3.96
CA MET A 134 7.44 17.79 -5.26
C MET A 134 8.56 18.82 -5.17
#